data_c3e5503dc0204340932a797378d289fc
#
_entry.id   c3e5503dc0204340932a797378d289fc
#
_cell.length_a   1.000
_cell.length_b   1.000
_cell.length_c   1.000
_cell.angle_alpha   90.00
_cell.angle_beta   90.00
_cell.angle_gamma   90.00
#
_symmetry.space_group_name_H-M   'P 1'
#
loop_
_entity.id
_entity.type
_entity.pdbx_description
1 polymer ?
#
loop_
_entity_poly.entity_id
_entity_poly.type
_entity_poly.pdbx_seq_one_letter_code
_entity_poly.pdbx_strand_id
1 'polypeptide(L)'
;ETRLTWEGCISGIFMPTQHLLNLYVQEDGTLDPRFHESFTTEWNANKNYIWDTSAANMYDKDESIVGTELKKGDLAIKFVMPQDEDYAEEKANRHTSNYLMIAYDDVYNDQKHNVNMQYNGMENQFRYFYPSLNKHNSSNYYVANASKKRNGNLNATFMMRMAEVYLIAAEADIYINGGANAMGYINKVRARAGAKA
;
A
#
# COMPACT_ATOMS: atom_id res chain seq x y z
N GLU A 1 17.73 5.44 -3.17
CA GLU A 1 16.27 5.50 -3.35
C GLU A 1 15.75 4.09 -3.60
N THR A 2 14.98 3.55 -2.67
CA THR A 2 14.38 2.22 -2.78
C THR A 2 13.12 2.25 -3.63
N ARG A 3 12.42 3.38 -3.65
CA ARG A 3 11.17 3.54 -4.39
C ARG A 3 11.45 3.98 -5.83
N LEU A 4 10.97 3.20 -6.77
CA LEU A 4 11.13 3.49 -8.19
C LEU A 4 10.10 4.52 -8.66
N THR A 5 10.49 5.40 -9.58
CA THR A 5 9.64 6.49 -10.09
C THR A 5 8.39 6.01 -10.81
N TRP A 6 8.33 4.75 -11.26
CA TRP A 6 7.15 4.17 -11.90
C TRP A 6 6.18 3.48 -10.93
N GLU A 7 6.59 3.25 -9.68
CA GLU A 7 5.74 2.61 -8.65
C GLU A 7 4.85 3.58 -7.91
N GLY A 8 4.88 4.84 -8.29
CA GLY A 8 4.05 5.88 -7.73
C GLY A 8 4.63 7.27 -7.95
N CYS A 9 3.88 8.28 -7.59
CA CYS A 9 4.34 9.64 -7.67
C CYS A 9 5.49 9.88 -6.69
N ILE A 10 6.68 10.19 -7.20
CA ILE A 10 7.85 10.55 -6.39
C ILE A 10 7.61 11.74 -5.46
N SER A 11 6.58 12.53 -5.76
CA SER A 11 6.24 13.71 -4.95
C SER A 11 5.54 13.36 -3.64
N GLY A 12 4.94 12.14 -3.52
CA GLY A 12 4.20 11.73 -2.33
C GLY A 12 3.09 12.71 -1.93
N ILE A 13 2.41 13.28 -2.94
CA ILE A 13 1.41 14.35 -2.72
C ILE A 13 0.10 13.77 -2.17
N PHE A 14 -0.23 12.54 -2.55
CA PHE A 14 -1.46 11.87 -2.14
C PHE A 14 -1.12 10.56 -1.45
N MET A 15 -1.64 10.39 -0.26
CA MET A 15 -1.58 9.12 0.48
C MET A 15 -3.00 8.66 0.81
N PRO A 16 -3.24 7.35 0.93
CA PRO A 16 -4.53 6.85 1.42
C PRO A 16 -4.79 7.37 2.83
N THR A 17 -6.02 7.77 3.08
CA THR A 17 -6.43 8.15 4.44
C THR A 17 -6.57 6.90 5.31
N GLN A 18 -6.41 7.05 6.62
CA GLN A 18 -6.69 6.00 7.58
C GLN A 18 -8.09 5.40 7.38
N HIS A 19 -9.09 6.26 7.15
CA HIS A 19 -10.46 5.83 6.87
C HIS A 19 -10.53 4.91 5.64
N LEU A 20 -9.85 5.27 4.54
CA LEU A 20 -9.83 4.43 3.33
C LEU A 20 -9.25 3.05 3.59
N LEU A 21 -8.13 2.97 4.33
CA LEU A 21 -7.53 1.67 4.66
C LEU A 21 -8.44 0.83 5.57
N ASN A 22 -9.09 1.47 6.55
CA ASN A 22 -10.00 0.80 7.47
C ASN A 22 -11.27 0.25 6.78
N LEU A 23 -11.68 0.80 5.62
CA LEU A 23 -12.77 0.23 4.82
C LEU A 23 -12.45 -1.16 4.24
N TYR A 24 -11.18 -1.55 4.23
CA TYR A 24 -10.75 -2.90 3.84
C TYR A 24 -10.71 -3.88 5.03
N VAL A 25 -10.98 -3.43 6.25
CA VAL A 25 -11.15 -4.32 7.40
C VAL A 25 -12.59 -4.78 7.44
N GLN A 26 -12.81 -6.09 7.37
CA GLN A 26 -14.13 -6.70 7.38
C GLN A 26 -14.69 -6.73 8.82
N GLU A 27 -15.99 -6.95 8.97
CA GLU A 27 -16.66 -6.97 10.29
C GLU A 27 -16.10 -8.05 11.24
N ASP A 28 -15.56 -9.12 10.70
CA ASP A 28 -14.91 -10.18 11.50
C ASP A 28 -13.43 -9.87 11.83
N GLY A 29 -12.96 -8.68 11.50
CA GLY A 29 -11.60 -8.22 11.77
C GLY A 29 -10.55 -8.72 10.76
N THR A 30 -10.94 -9.47 9.72
CA THR A 30 -10.01 -9.89 8.66
C THR A 30 -9.83 -8.82 7.60
N LEU A 31 -8.71 -8.86 6.88
CA LEU A 31 -8.45 -7.96 5.77
C LEU A 31 -9.22 -8.42 4.52
N ASP A 32 -9.87 -7.49 3.83
CA ASP A 32 -10.51 -7.76 2.55
C ASP A 32 -9.44 -8.16 1.51
N PRO A 33 -9.61 -9.26 0.77
CA PRO A 33 -8.64 -9.72 -0.23
C PRO A 33 -8.30 -8.65 -1.29
N ARG A 34 -9.18 -7.69 -1.52
CA ARG A 34 -8.94 -6.58 -2.45
C ARG A 34 -7.89 -5.58 -1.97
N PHE A 35 -7.51 -5.61 -0.71
CA PHE A 35 -6.51 -4.68 -0.18
C PHE A 35 -5.18 -4.82 -0.92
N HIS A 36 -4.59 -6.00 -0.94
CA HIS A 36 -3.31 -6.26 -1.60
C HIS A 36 -3.37 -6.14 -3.13
N GLU A 37 -4.56 -6.29 -3.72
CA GLU A 37 -4.77 -6.01 -5.14
C GLU A 37 -4.88 -4.51 -5.44
N SER A 38 -5.36 -3.74 -4.47
CA SER A 38 -5.59 -2.29 -4.62
C SER A 38 -4.38 -1.46 -4.25
N PHE A 39 -3.52 -1.97 -3.38
CA PHE A 39 -2.35 -1.27 -2.89
C PHE A 39 -1.08 -2.09 -3.10
N THR A 40 -0.01 -1.41 -3.50
CA THR A 40 1.35 -1.94 -3.40
C THR A 40 1.83 -1.71 -1.97
N THR A 41 2.15 -2.79 -1.29
CA THR A 41 2.63 -2.80 0.10
C THR A 41 4.08 -3.26 0.22
N GLU A 42 4.64 -3.82 -0.85
CA GLU A 42 6.01 -4.32 -0.90
C GLU A 42 6.77 -3.66 -2.05
N TRP A 43 8.02 -3.31 -1.80
CA TRP A 43 8.91 -2.74 -2.81
C TRP A 43 10.27 -3.41 -2.76
N ASN A 44 10.76 -3.81 -3.93
CA ASN A 44 12.04 -4.44 -4.07
C ASN A 44 13.16 -3.42 -4.30
N ALA A 45 14.36 -3.75 -3.87
CA ALA A 45 15.54 -2.93 -4.07
C ALA A 45 15.85 -2.77 -5.57
N ASN A 46 16.07 -1.55 -6.02
CA ASN A 46 16.43 -1.25 -7.41
C ASN A 46 17.94 -1.31 -7.68
N LYS A 47 18.74 -1.41 -6.63
CA LYS A 47 20.20 -1.53 -6.66
C LYS A 47 20.67 -2.27 -5.42
N ASN A 48 21.89 -2.77 -5.47
CA ASN A 48 22.54 -3.31 -4.27
C ASN A 48 22.79 -2.19 -3.27
N TYR A 49 22.61 -2.50 -2.00
CA TYR A 49 22.83 -1.59 -0.90
C TYR A 49 23.50 -2.34 0.27
N ILE A 50 24.51 -1.75 0.89
CA ILE A 50 25.13 -2.26 2.10
C ILE A 50 24.73 -1.36 3.26
N TRP A 51 24.18 -1.96 4.30
CA TRP A 51 23.77 -1.22 5.47
C TRP A 51 24.99 -0.62 6.18
N ASP A 52 25.01 0.69 6.32
CA ASP A 52 25.97 1.39 7.15
C ASP A 52 25.37 1.77 8.52
N THR A 53 26.22 2.15 9.45
CA THR A 53 25.81 2.55 10.82
C THR A 53 24.83 3.72 10.82
N SER A 54 24.98 4.66 9.89
CA SER A 54 24.09 5.83 9.80
C SER A 54 22.68 5.44 9.40
N ALA A 55 22.56 4.57 8.39
CA ALA A 55 21.27 4.06 7.95
C ALA A 55 20.64 3.13 9.01
N ALA A 56 21.43 2.27 9.64
CA ALA A 56 20.94 1.42 10.72
C ALA A 56 20.33 2.28 11.85
N ASN A 57 21.04 3.28 12.32
CA ASN A 57 20.55 4.20 13.34
C ASN A 57 19.31 5.00 12.86
N MET A 58 19.31 5.45 11.59
CA MET A 58 18.20 6.22 11.03
C MET A 58 16.90 5.42 11.01
N TYR A 59 17.00 4.12 10.69
CA TYR A 59 15.85 3.23 10.55
C TYR A 59 15.62 2.32 11.76
N ASP A 60 16.22 2.66 12.90
CA ASP A 60 16.08 1.90 14.15
C ASP A 60 16.37 0.40 13.98
N LYS A 61 17.44 0.10 13.23
CA LYS A 61 17.92 -1.25 12.99
C LYS A 61 18.97 -1.65 14.01
N ASP A 62 19.00 -2.95 14.31
CA ASP A 62 20.03 -3.55 15.15
C ASP A 62 21.43 -3.39 14.51
N GLU A 63 22.47 -3.24 15.34
CA GLU A 63 23.85 -3.11 14.86
C GLU A 63 24.29 -4.33 14.05
N SER A 64 23.71 -5.50 14.28
CA SER A 64 23.96 -6.73 13.51
C SER A 64 23.66 -6.62 12.02
N ILE A 65 22.84 -5.64 11.62
CA ILE A 65 22.52 -5.36 10.22
C ILE A 65 23.68 -4.67 9.48
N VAL A 66 24.55 -3.95 10.20
CA VAL A 66 25.65 -3.18 9.60
C VAL A 66 26.60 -4.11 8.85
N GLY A 67 26.88 -3.76 7.60
CA GLY A 67 27.71 -4.58 6.71
C GLY A 67 26.95 -5.66 5.94
N THR A 68 25.67 -5.91 6.22
CA THR A 68 24.86 -6.83 5.41
C THR A 68 24.47 -6.21 4.09
N GLU A 69 24.40 -7.03 3.04
CA GLU A 69 24.01 -6.58 1.69
C GLU A 69 22.53 -6.86 1.43
N LEU A 70 21.80 -5.84 1.00
CA LEU A 70 20.51 -5.94 0.35
C LEU A 70 20.75 -5.92 -1.16
N LYS A 71 20.43 -7.00 -1.85
CA LYS A 71 20.69 -7.12 -3.30
C LYS A 71 19.55 -6.50 -4.10
N LYS A 72 19.87 -6.08 -5.30
CA LYS A 72 18.85 -5.68 -6.28
C LYS A 72 17.86 -6.81 -6.50
N GLY A 73 16.58 -6.51 -6.32
CA GLY A 73 15.47 -7.46 -6.44
C GLY A 73 15.00 -8.04 -5.11
N ASP A 74 15.79 -7.93 -4.04
CA ASP A 74 15.36 -8.33 -2.71
C ASP A 74 14.29 -7.37 -2.19
N LEU A 75 13.45 -7.85 -1.25
CA LEU A 75 12.49 -7.02 -0.54
C LEU A 75 13.24 -5.89 0.19
N ALA A 76 12.86 -4.65 -0.05
CA ALA A 76 13.49 -3.47 0.54
C ALA A 76 12.59 -2.73 1.51
N ILE A 77 11.31 -2.65 1.21
CA ILE A 77 10.30 -2.04 2.10
C ILE A 77 9.06 -2.94 2.09
N LYS A 78 8.49 -3.16 3.27
CA LYS A 78 7.21 -3.84 3.46
C LYS A 78 6.33 -3.03 4.40
N PHE A 79 5.12 -2.72 3.95
CA PHE A 79 4.07 -2.14 4.79
C PHE A 79 3.12 -3.25 5.22
N VAL A 80 2.78 -3.31 6.51
CA VAL A 80 1.91 -4.34 7.07
C VAL A 80 0.72 -3.73 7.80
N MET A 81 -0.45 -4.32 7.57
CA MET A 81 -1.69 -4.01 8.30
C MET A 81 -1.78 -4.87 9.55
N PRO A 82 -2.46 -4.40 10.63
CA PRO A 82 -2.69 -5.22 11.83
C PRO A 82 -3.45 -6.54 11.57
N GLN A 83 -4.12 -6.64 10.43
CA GLN A 83 -4.90 -7.81 10.00
C GLN A 83 -4.11 -8.79 9.13
N ASP A 84 -2.88 -8.44 8.74
CA ASP A 84 -2.00 -9.35 8.00
C ASP A 84 -1.57 -10.51 8.92
N GLU A 85 -1.54 -11.71 8.36
CA GLU A 85 -1.23 -12.93 9.13
C GLU A 85 0.17 -12.89 9.77
N ASP A 86 1.10 -12.23 9.11
CA ASP A 86 2.48 -12.10 9.54
C ASP A 86 2.78 -10.83 10.35
N TYR A 87 1.76 -10.01 10.65
CA TYR A 87 1.95 -8.72 11.34
C TYR A 87 2.77 -8.82 12.63
N ALA A 88 2.47 -9.80 13.49
CA ALA A 88 3.17 -9.96 14.76
C ALA A 88 4.63 -10.38 14.58
N GLU A 89 4.88 -11.28 13.62
CA GLU A 89 6.23 -11.72 13.25
C GLU A 89 7.05 -10.58 12.67
N GLU A 90 6.47 -9.84 11.74
CA GLU A 90 7.12 -8.69 11.12
C GLU A 90 7.48 -7.61 12.14
N LYS A 91 6.57 -7.31 13.09
CA LYS A 91 6.87 -6.37 14.18
C LYS A 91 8.00 -6.86 15.09
N ALA A 92 8.04 -8.15 15.40
CA ALA A 92 9.09 -8.72 16.24
C ALA A 92 10.47 -8.64 15.55
N ASN A 93 10.50 -8.82 14.23
CA ASN A 93 11.73 -8.86 13.45
C ASN A 93 12.14 -7.51 12.85
N ARG A 94 11.39 -6.43 13.11
CA ARG A 94 11.60 -5.14 12.43
C ARG A 94 13.02 -4.56 12.55
N HIS A 95 13.68 -4.81 13.67
CA HIS A 95 15.02 -4.28 13.94
C HIS A 95 16.13 -5.12 13.31
N THR A 96 15.88 -6.42 13.09
CA THR A 96 16.87 -7.39 12.59
C THR A 96 16.70 -7.78 11.12
N SER A 97 15.52 -7.49 10.53
CA SER A 97 15.27 -7.78 9.12
C SER A 97 16.14 -6.93 8.19
N ASN A 98 16.57 -7.51 7.06
CA ASN A 98 17.39 -6.83 6.04
C ASN A 98 16.59 -5.88 5.13
N TYR A 99 15.35 -5.59 5.47
CA TYR A 99 14.46 -4.64 4.78
C TYR A 99 13.77 -3.72 5.78
N LEU A 100 13.21 -2.64 5.33
CA LEU A 100 12.47 -1.70 6.16
C LEU A 100 11.01 -2.14 6.31
N MET A 101 10.64 -2.60 7.50
CA MET A 101 9.25 -2.89 7.85
C MET A 101 8.57 -1.64 8.39
N ILE A 102 7.40 -1.34 7.86
CA ILE A 102 6.53 -0.23 8.25
C ILE A 102 5.20 -0.81 8.72
N ALA A 103 4.88 -0.64 9.99
CA ALA A 103 3.57 -1.02 10.49
C ALA A 103 2.54 0.09 10.21
N TYR A 104 1.28 -0.31 10.06
CA TYR A 104 0.16 0.62 9.95
C TYR A 104 0.20 1.69 11.06
N ASP A 105 0.44 1.29 12.31
CA ASP A 105 0.48 2.17 13.46
C ASP A 105 1.64 3.19 13.44
N ASP A 106 2.68 2.92 12.65
CA ASP A 106 3.80 3.86 12.47
C ASP A 106 3.37 5.07 11.60
N VAL A 107 2.39 4.86 10.72
CA VAL A 107 1.94 5.87 9.74
C VAL A 107 0.62 6.50 10.15
N TYR A 108 -0.31 5.70 10.68
CA TYR A 108 -1.68 6.11 10.98
C TYR A 108 -1.94 5.97 12.48
N ASN A 109 -1.70 7.02 13.24
CA ASN A 109 -2.10 7.07 14.63
C ASN A 109 -3.33 7.95 14.82
N ASP A 110 -4.16 7.62 15.81
CA ASP A 110 -5.49 8.22 16.05
C ASP A 110 -5.49 9.73 16.28
N GLN A 111 -4.36 10.36 16.46
CA GLN A 111 -4.36 11.69 17.01
C GLN A 111 -3.99 12.82 16.06
N LYS A 112 -3.29 12.63 14.94
CA LYS A 112 -2.90 13.79 14.14
C LYS A 112 -2.54 13.54 12.67
N HIS A 113 -2.68 12.37 12.09
CA HIS A 113 -2.05 12.03 10.80
C HIS A 113 -0.51 12.24 10.82
N ASN A 114 0.05 12.36 11.99
CA ASN A 114 1.48 12.48 12.19
C ASN A 114 2.05 11.08 12.11
N VAL A 115 2.92 10.91 11.18
CA VAL A 115 3.84 9.80 11.16
C VAL A 115 4.60 9.85 12.48
N ASN A 116 4.16 9.05 13.42
CA ASN A 116 4.88 8.87 14.68
C ASN A 116 6.06 7.94 14.40
N MET A 117 6.91 8.37 13.46
CA MET A 117 8.08 7.60 13.11
C MET A 117 9.12 7.78 14.18
N GLN A 118 9.44 6.68 14.81
CA GLN A 118 10.62 6.58 15.69
C GLN A 118 11.93 6.69 14.90
N TYR A 119 11.85 7.04 13.62
CA TYR A 119 13.00 7.21 12.75
C TYR A 119 13.54 8.63 12.87
N ASN A 120 14.65 8.74 13.56
CA ASN A 120 15.31 10.02 13.84
C ASN A 120 15.49 10.87 12.57
N GLY A 121 14.82 12.04 12.53
CA GLY A 121 14.96 12.99 11.44
C GLY A 121 14.15 12.70 10.17
N MET A 122 13.23 11.75 10.22
CA MET A 122 12.41 11.36 9.05
C MET A 122 10.96 11.84 9.13
N GLU A 123 10.61 12.69 10.07
CA GLU A 123 9.24 13.14 10.33
C GLU A 123 8.55 13.76 9.09
N ASN A 124 9.35 14.26 8.14
CA ASN A 124 8.85 14.84 6.90
C ASN A 124 8.89 13.86 5.71
N GLN A 125 9.26 12.61 5.92
CA GLN A 125 9.41 11.63 4.83
C GLN A 125 8.30 10.57 4.82
N PHE A 126 7.19 10.80 5.52
CA PHE A 126 6.00 9.93 5.54
C PHE A 126 5.55 9.51 4.12
N ARG A 127 5.80 10.32 3.11
CA ARG A 127 5.49 10.04 1.70
C ARG A 127 6.17 8.78 1.13
N TYR A 128 7.14 8.22 1.83
CA TYR A 128 7.84 7.00 1.42
C TYR A 128 7.33 5.75 2.15
N PHE A 129 6.41 5.90 3.11
CA PHE A 129 6.07 4.88 4.08
C PHE A 129 4.59 4.47 4.09
N TYR A 130 3.80 4.96 3.17
CA TYR A 130 2.40 4.57 3.04
C TYR A 130 2.20 3.60 1.85
N PRO A 131 1.16 2.75 1.87
CA PRO A 131 0.85 1.88 0.75
C PRO A 131 0.43 2.70 -0.47
N SER A 132 0.94 2.34 -1.63
CA SER A 132 0.63 3.03 -2.88
C SER A 132 -0.52 2.40 -3.61
N LEU A 133 -1.43 3.22 -4.16
CA LEU A 133 -2.49 2.72 -5.03
C LEU A 133 -1.89 2.00 -6.24
N ASN A 134 -2.27 0.73 -6.39
CA ASN A 134 -1.84 -0.11 -7.51
C ASN A 134 -2.72 0.06 -8.76
N LYS A 135 -3.88 0.67 -8.61
CA LYS A 135 -4.79 0.93 -9.72
C LYS A 135 -4.10 1.80 -10.76
N HIS A 136 -4.11 1.36 -12.00
CA HIS A 136 -3.44 1.99 -13.13
C HIS A 136 -1.90 1.92 -13.09
N ASN A 137 -1.31 1.17 -12.17
CA ASN A 137 0.11 0.91 -12.20
C ASN A 137 0.47 0.07 -13.43
N SER A 138 1.57 0.40 -14.11
CA SER A 138 2.00 -0.30 -15.32
C SER A 138 3.52 -0.40 -15.37
N SER A 139 4.03 -1.60 -15.42
CA SER A 139 5.45 -1.87 -15.65
C SER A 139 5.93 -1.37 -17.03
N ASN A 140 5.02 -1.25 -17.99
CA ASN A 140 5.31 -0.80 -19.36
C ASN A 140 5.45 0.73 -19.49
N TYR A 141 5.06 1.44 -18.46
CA TYR A 141 5.16 2.90 -18.37
C TYR A 141 6.55 3.44 -18.68
N TYR A 142 7.58 2.81 -18.15
CA TYR A 142 8.95 3.30 -18.22
C TYR A 142 9.58 3.11 -19.59
N VAL A 143 9.25 2.04 -20.29
CA VAL A 143 9.82 1.70 -21.60
C VAL A 143 9.40 2.71 -22.67
N ALA A 144 8.13 3.12 -22.67
CA ALA A 144 7.61 4.04 -23.68
C ALA A 144 8.07 5.50 -23.50
N ASN A 145 8.46 5.88 -22.29
CA ASN A 145 8.75 7.27 -21.94
C ASN A 145 10.16 7.51 -21.37
N ALA A 146 11.03 6.50 -21.40
CA ALA A 146 12.38 6.57 -20.85
C ALA A 146 13.19 7.80 -21.34
N SER A 147 12.99 8.21 -22.60
CA SER A 147 13.65 9.38 -23.18
C SER A 147 12.99 10.71 -22.82
N LYS A 148 11.72 10.70 -22.42
CA LYS A 148 10.93 11.93 -22.21
C LYS A 148 10.64 12.22 -20.73
N LYS A 149 10.94 11.31 -19.81
CA LYS A 149 10.69 11.45 -18.35
C LYS A 149 9.25 11.89 -18.04
N ARG A 150 8.27 11.50 -18.85
CA ARG A 150 6.87 11.89 -18.66
C ARG A 150 6.10 10.78 -17.95
N ASN A 151 5.27 11.19 -17.02
CA ASN A 151 4.37 10.31 -16.27
C ASN A 151 3.15 9.96 -17.15
N GLY A 152 3.23 8.91 -17.95
CA GLY A 152 2.12 8.42 -18.77
C GLY A 152 1.91 6.93 -18.54
N ASN A 153 0.70 6.53 -18.24
CA ASN A 153 0.30 5.14 -18.14
C ASN A 153 -0.20 4.68 -19.51
N LEU A 154 0.28 3.53 -20.00
CA LEU A 154 -0.13 2.94 -21.28
C LEU A 154 -1.33 2.00 -21.13
N ASN A 155 -1.77 1.71 -19.91
CA ASN A 155 -2.93 0.87 -19.69
C ASN A 155 -4.20 1.63 -20.09
N ALA A 156 -5.13 0.91 -20.71
CA ALA A 156 -6.44 1.45 -21.03
C ALA A 156 -7.18 1.87 -19.75
N THR A 157 -7.76 3.06 -19.77
CA THR A 157 -8.62 3.54 -18.68
C THR A 157 -10.03 3.05 -18.93
N PHE A 158 -10.60 2.34 -17.96
CA PHE A 158 -12.00 1.92 -18.04
C PHE A 158 -12.92 3.12 -17.91
N MET A 159 -13.80 3.31 -18.89
CA MET A 159 -14.87 4.31 -18.82
C MET A 159 -15.97 3.85 -17.87
N MET A 160 -16.34 2.59 -17.94
CA MET A 160 -17.34 1.93 -17.08
C MET A 160 -17.09 0.42 -17.06
N ARG A 161 -17.37 -0.21 -15.92
CA ARG A 161 -17.29 -1.68 -15.79
C ARG A 161 -18.51 -2.22 -15.03
N MET A 162 -18.80 -3.51 -15.20
CA MET A 162 -20.00 -4.15 -14.65
C MET A 162 -20.13 -3.98 -13.13
N ALA A 163 -19.01 -3.97 -12.39
CA ALA A 163 -19.04 -3.71 -10.94
C ALA A 163 -19.64 -2.34 -10.61
N GLU A 164 -19.30 -1.31 -11.37
CA GLU A 164 -19.85 0.04 -11.22
C GLU A 164 -21.35 0.07 -11.53
N VAL A 165 -21.78 -0.64 -12.57
CA VAL A 165 -23.21 -0.77 -12.93
C VAL A 165 -24.00 -1.41 -11.77
N TYR A 166 -23.45 -2.46 -11.12
CA TYR A 166 -24.11 -3.06 -9.96
C TYR A 166 -24.18 -2.10 -8.77
N LEU A 167 -23.15 -1.30 -8.53
CA LEU A 167 -23.17 -0.32 -7.44
C LEU A 167 -24.16 0.81 -7.72
N ILE A 168 -24.25 1.31 -8.95
CA ILE A 168 -25.26 2.28 -9.36
C ILE A 168 -26.67 1.69 -9.21
N ALA A 169 -26.86 0.41 -9.59
CA ALA A 169 -28.14 -0.26 -9.41
C ALA A 169 -28.51 -0.40 -7.93
N ALA A 170 -27.55 -0.68 -7.06
CA ALA A 170 -27.78 -0.74 -5.63
C ALA A 170 -28.19 0.62 -5.06
N GLU A 171 -27.51 1.68 -5.44
CA GLU A 171 -27.82 3.05 -5.03
C GLU A 171 -29.21 3.47 -5.53
N ALA A 172 -29.54 3.22 -6.80
CA ALA A 172 -30.85 3.51 -7.36
C ALA A 172 -31.97 2.74 -6.63
N ASP A 173 -31.75 1.47 -6.25
CA ASP A 173 -32.71 0.65 -5.53
C ASP A 173 -33.02 1.22 -4.14
N ILE A 174 -32.04 1.85 -3.46
CA ILE A 174 -32.27 2.54 -2.20
C ILE A 174 -33.31 3.67 -2.36
N TYR A 175 -33.20 4.46 -3.42
CA TYR A 175 -34.12 5.59 -3.67
C TYR A 175 -35.48 5.15 -4.18
N ILE A 176 -35.56 4.08 -4.97
CA ILE A 176 -36.80 3.66 -5.64
C ILE A 176 -37.57 2.64 -4.78
N ASN A 177 -36.88 1.68 -4.19
CA ASN A 177 -37.46 0.51 -3.50
C ASN A 177 -37.05 0.41 -2.03
N GLY A 178 -36.49 1.47 -1.45
CA GLY A 178 -36.03 1.44 -0.05
C GLY A 178 -34.86 0.48 0.21
N GLY A 179 -34.13 0.08 -0.84
CA GLY A 179 -32.96 -0.78 -0.71
C GLY A 179 -33.24 -2.28 -0.69
N ALA A 180 -34.45 -2.72 -1.04
CA ALA A 180 -34.87 -4.12 -0.94
C ALA A 180 -33.94 -5.11 -1.69
N ASN A 181 -33.33 -4.69 -2.80
CA ASN A 181 -32.41 -5.51 -3.60
C ASN A 181 -30.96 -5.01 -3.55
N ALA A 182 -30.68 -3.90 -2.90
CA ALA A 182 -29.38 -3.24 -2.91
C ALA A 182 -28.24 -4.19 -2.47
N MET A 183 -28.43 -4.94 -1.37
CA MET A 183 -27.46 -5.91 -0.90
C MET A 183 -27.18 -7.02 -1.91
N GLY A 184 -28.19 -7.44 -2.68
CA GLY A 184 -28.02 -8.44 -3.73
C GLY A 184 -27.06 -7.95 -4.84
N TYR A 185 -27.12 -6.69 -5.22
CA TYR A 185 -26.20 -6.07 -6.18
C TYR A 185 -24.79 -5.91 -5.60
N ILE A 186 -24.67 -5.42 -4.37
CA ILE A 186 -23.39 -5.24 -3.68
C ILE A 186 -22.68 -6.58 -3.51
N ASN A 187 -23.40 -7.62 -3.08
CA ASN A 187 -22.84 -8.94 -2.85
C ASN A 187 -22.32 -9.62 -4.13
N LYS A 188 -22.88 -9.33 -5.31
CA LYS A 188 -22.29 -9.77 -6.57
C LYS A 188 -20.87 -9.22 -6.80
N VAL A 189 -20.65 -7.95 -6.42
CA VAL A 189 -19.32 -7.33 -6.52
C VAL A 189 -18.38 -7.91 -5.47
N ARG A 190 -18.86 -8.10 -4.23
CA ARG A 190 -18.07 -8.66 -3.12
C ARG A 190 -17.67 -10.12 -3.40
N ALA A 191 -18.61 -10.95 -3.78
CA ALA A 191 -18.37 -12.37 -4.08
C ALA A 191 -17.35 -12.59 -5.20
N ARG A 192 -17.39 -11.76 -6.25
CA ARG A 192 -16.37 -11.82 -7.31
C ARG A 192 -14.95 -11.57 -6.80
N ALA A 193 -14.80 -10.75 -5.79
CA ALA A 193 -13.53 -10.38 -5.20
C ALA A 193 -13.10 -11.32 -4.06
N GLY A 194 -13.90 -12.34 -3.73
CA GLY A 194 -13.64 -13.21 -2.59
C GLY A 194 -13.92 -12.56 -1.21
N ALA A 195 -14.47 -11.35 -1.21
CA ALA A 195 -14.85 -10.68 0.04
C ALA A 195 -16.13 -11.31 0.61
N LYS A 196 -16.22 -11.34 1.94
CA LYS A 196 -17.42 -11.85 2.64
C LYS A 196 -18.63 -10.96 2.36
N ALA A 197 -19.78 -11.60 2.24
CA ALA A 197 -21.07 -10.93 1.99
C ALA A 197 -21.56 -10.18 3.23
#